data_28f6752cc661ce57f5053a2ff222fcef
#
_entry.id   28f6752cc661ce57f5053a2ff222fcef
#
_cell.length_a   1.000
_cell.length_b   1.000
_cell.length_c   1.000
_cell.angle_alpha   90.00
_cell.angle_beta   90.00
_cell.angle_gamma   90.00
#
_symmetry.space_group_name_H-M   'P 1'
#
loop_
_entity.id
_entity.type
_entity.pdbx_description
1 polymer ?
#
loop_
_entity_poly.entity_id
_entity_poly.type
_entity_poly.pdbx_seq_one_letter_code
_entity_poly.pdbx_strand_id
1 'polypeptide(L)'
;PMHGTFDARVGKYTNIEVSKKELDYEIIDDNLVVNFNHDEPTLPGQKKLEITITYLSHACLLIETNEVSFITDPWIVGFAFASGWWPKSPPPKDWSKIVNSVDFIYISHNHPDHLNLFTLKYIREDMEYIVPDFESQSVSRMLIKNGFNNIFKAQFQNYYRYKNTELLLTIFKSGDFRDDSGLYFTYGNFSFLSTVDSNNLNFQKFPTDITLFASSFAGGASGYPLCFETVNSTEKTKVLDRNRKAIKATVRQNIQRSGAKFFLPYAGFFTESAQRDLEILQNNRKNTVENFTDLVASTSLLNINEFDKYFFNGSNLFDYQNIQRDSLDVESPEVIMENVFQNCLFSES
;
A
#
# COMPACT_ATOMS: atom_id res chain seq x y z
N PRO A 1 -1.90 -2.91 28.89
CA PRO A 1 -3.30 -2.61 28.53
C PRO A 1 -3.63 -1.18 28.92
N MET A 2 -4.12 -0.40 27.97
CA MET A 2 -4.62 0.93 28.23
C MET A 2 -5.98 0.82 28.92
N HIS A 3 -6.15 1.50 30.05
CA HIS A 3 -7.43 1.72 30.68
C HIS A 3 -7.73 3.21 30.63
N GLY A 4 -8.80 3.61 29.99
CA GLY A 4 -9.27 4.98 29.92
C GLY A 4 -10.76 5.04 29.69
N THR A 5 -11.38 6.16 30.04
CA THR A 5 -12.80 6.37 29.82
C THR A 5 -13.00 7.14 28.52
N PHE A 6 -13.76 6.57 27.58
CA PHE A 6 -14.10 7.22 26.33
C PHE A 6 -15.30 8.17 26.53
N ASP A 7 -15.14 9.46 26.28
CA ASP A 7 -16.25 10.40 26.24
C ASP A 7 -16.79 10.48 24.79
N ALA A 8 -17.91 9.83 24.56
CA ALA A 8 -18.57 9.77 23.26
C ALA A 8 -19.07 11.15 22.75
N ARG A 9 -19.22 12.14 23.62
CA ARG A 9 -19.71 13.49 23.24
C ARG A 9 -18.62 14.32 22.56
N VAL A 10 -17.37 14.10 22.94
CA VAL A 10 -16.21 14.81 22.38
C VAL A 10 -15.29 13.90 21.55
N GLY A 11 -15.59 12.60 21.49
CA GLY A 11 -14.80 11.62 20.74
C GLY A 11 -13.37 11.42 21.28
N LYS A 12 -13.14 11.68 22.57
CA LYS A 12 -11.81 11.61 23.21
C LYS A 12 -11.80 10.63 24.37
N TYR A 13 -10.64 9.98 24.56
CA TYR A 13 -10.34 9.27 25.81
C TYR A 13 -9.88 10.29 26.84
N THR A 14 -10.46 10.22 28.04
CA THR A 14 -10.03 10.97 29.22
C THR A 14 -9.48 10.03 30.27
N ASN A 15 -8.51 10.49 31.06
CA ASN A 15 -7.89 9.70 32.13
C ASN A 15 -7.26 8.39 31.64
N ILE A 16 -6.42 8.47 30.60
CA ILE A 16 -5.68 7.31 30.11
C ILE A 16 -4.60 6.96 31.14
N GLU A 17 -4.79 5.85 31.86
CA GLU A 17 -3.74 5.24 32.64
C GLU A 17 -2.99 4.23 31.78
N VAL A 18 -1.76 4.56 31.42
CA VAL A 18 -0.86 3.65 30.72
C VAL A 18 0.09 3.05 31.76
N SER A 19 0.18 1.73 31.79
CA SER A 19 1.16 1.06 32.63
C SER A 19 2.55 1.47 32.15
N LYS A 20 3.27 2.24 32.97
CA LYS A 20 4.57 2.86 32.67
C LYS A 20 5.72 1.87 32.38
N LYS A 21 5.46 0.57 32.37
CA LYS A 21 6.52 -0.43 32.26
C LYS A 21 6.80 -0.97 30.86
N GLU A 22 5.95 -0.67 29.84
CA GLU A 22 6.06 -1.37 28.55
C GLU A 22 5.93 -0.49 27.29
N LEU A 23 5.63 0.82 27.41
CA LEU A 23 5.44 1.67 26.23
C LEU A 23 6.03 3.06 26.50
N ASP A 24 6.96 3.49 25.65
CA ASP A 24 7.37 4.89 25.53
C ASP A 24 6.37 5.62 24.63
N TYR A 25 5.76 6.70 25.14
CA TYR A 25 4.75 7.44 24.41
C TYR A 25 4.82 8.93 24.68
N GLU A 26 4.37 9.70 23.75
CA GLU A 26 4.16 11.14 23.89
C GLU A 26 2.77 11.56 23.38
N ILE A 27 2.28 12.71 23.81
CA ILE A 27 1.03 13.28 23.31
C ILE A 27 1.38 14.48 22.43
N ILE A 28 1.05 14.39 21.15
CA ILE A 28 1.24 15.45 20.16
C ILE A 28 -0.13 15.82 19.62
N ASP A 29 -0.52 17.09 19.73
CA ASP A 29 -1.79 17.61 19.24
C ASP A 29 -3.00 16.76 19.67
N ASP A 30 -3.09 16.39 20.95
CA ASP A 30 -4.11 15.51 21.53
C ASP A 30 -4.11 14.05 21.01
N ASN A 31 -3.11 13.62 20.27
CA ASN A 31 -2.97 12.23 19.82
C ASN A 31 -1.92 11.50 20.64
N LEU A 32 -2.21 10.25 21.00
CA LEU A 32 -1.25 9.36 21.64
C LEU A 32 -0.27 8.83 20.60
N VAL A 33 1.01 9.14 20.75
CA VAL A 33 2.09 8.64 19.92
C VAL A 33 2.86 7.60 20.70
N VAL A 34 2.96 6.39 20.19
CA VAL A 34 3.69 5.28 20.81
C VAL A 34 5.00 5.07 20.07
N ASN A 35 6.13 5.09 20.80
CA ASN A 35 7.44 4.87 20.21
C ASN A 35 7.74 3.37 20.06
N PHE A 36 8.32 3.02 18.93
CA PHE A 36 8.87 1.69 18.70
C PHE A 36 10.30 1.64 19.26
N ASN A 37 10.59 0.75 20.16
CA ASN A 37 11.90 0.50 20.77
C ASN A 37 12.51 1.65 21.61
N HIS A 38 13.02 1.28 22.78
CA HIS A 38 13.58 2.15 23.81
C HIS A 38 15.08 2.42 23.60
N ASP A 39 15.42 3.35 22.70
CA ASP A 39 16.74 3.98 22.74
C ASP A 39 16.58 5.47 23.04
N GLU A 40 17.49 6.06 23.83
CA GLU A 40 17.37 7.44 24.31
C GLU A 40 17.24 8.47 23.16
N PRO A 41 16.35 9.48 23.28
CA PRO A 41 16.12 10.46 22.22
C PRO A 41 17.35 11.37 22.05
N THR A 42 17.93 11.34 20.87
CA THR A 42 18.86 12.38 20.43
C THR A 42 18.07 13.57 19.89
N LEU A 43 18.27 14.76 20.46
CA LEU A 43 17.70 16.01 19.97
C LEU A 43 18.11 16.24 18.50
N PRO A 44 17.17 16.46 17.58
CA PRO A 44 17.50 16.69 16.18
C PRO A 44 18.24 18.02 16.01
N GLY A 45 19.45 17.96 15.48
CA GLY A 45 20.03 19.12 14.80
C GLY A 45 19.13 19.47 13.59
N GLN A 46 19.20 20.71 13.06
CA GLN A 46 18.43 21.14 11.87
C GLN A 46 18.78 20.28 10.64
N LYS A 47 18.30 19.07 10.59
CA LYS A 47 18.49 18.15 9.47
C LYS A 47 17.44 18.48 8.41
N LYS A 48 17.88 18.71 7.19
CA LYS A 48 16.99 18.89 6.05
C LYS A 48 16.23 17.55 5.88
N LEU A 49 14.94 17.56 6.16
CA LEU A 49 14.11 16.35 6.10
C LEU A 49 13.67 16.12 4.66
N GLU A 50 14.45 15.29 3.96
CA GLU A 50 14.17 14.88 2.58
C GLU A 50 13.54 13.51 2.57
N ILE A 51 12.59 13.31 1.67
CA ILE A 51 11.94 12.03 1.43
C ILE A 51 11.91 11.71 -0.05
N THR A 52 12.13 10.46 -0.37
CA THR A 52 12.07 9.94 -1.73
C THR A 52 11.04 8.85 -1.83
N ILE A 53 10.20 8.92 -2.85
CA ILE A 53 9.21 7.90 -3.17
C ILE A 53 9.59 7.27 -4.51
N THR A 54 9.86 5.98 -4.53
CA THR A 54 10.14 5.23 -5.77
C THR A 54 9.03 4.22 -6.01
N TYR A 55 8.44 4.26 -7.20
CA TYR A 55 7.47 3.26 -7.62
C TYR A 55 8.20 2.00 -8.09
N LEU A 56 7.90 0.85 -7.49
CA LEU A 56 8.52 -0.42 -7.84
C LEU A 56 7.61 -1.32 -8.68
N SER A 57 6.37 -1.52 -8.25
CA SER A 57 5.40 -2.40 -8.92
C SER A 57 4.02 -2.22 -8.27
N HIS A 58 2.94 -2.38 -8.98
CA HIS A 58 1.55 -2.40 -8.48
C HIS A 58 1.27 -1.45 -7.30
N ALA A 59 1.16 -1.98 -6.06
CA ALA A 59 0.99 -1.22 -4.82
C ALA A 59 2.31 -1.07 -4.03
N CYS A 60 3.44 -1.43 -4.64
CA CYS A 60 4.74 -1.44 -4.00
C CYS A 60 5.47 -0.12 -4.23
N LEU A 61 5.60 0.67 -3.17
CA LEU A 61 6.40 1.89 -3.11
C LEU A 61 7.60 1.67 -2.19
N LEU A 62 8.78 2.08 -2.63
CA LEU A 62 9.94 2.26 -1.76
C LEU A 62 9.94 3.70 -1.26
N ILE A 63 9.89 3.87 0.03
CA ILE A 63 9.96 5.15 0.72
C ILE A 63 11.31 5.23 1.44
N GLU A 64 12.09 6.26 1.12
CA GLU A 64 13.41 6.49 1.69
C GLU A 64 13.46 7.89 2.32
N THR A 65 13.92 7.97 3.54
CA THR A 65 14.20 9.23 4.24
C THR A 65 15.67 9.27 4.65
N ASN A 66 16.10 10.34 5.30
CA ASN A 66 17.46 10.42 5.86
C ASN A 66 17.66 9.49 7.07
N GLU A 67 16.60 8.89 7.62
CA GLU A 67 16.63 8.17 8.89
C GLU A 67 16.12 6.74 8.78
N VAL A 68 15.17 6.49 7.87
CA VAL A 68 14.48 5.21 7.75
C VAL A 68 14.03 4.99 6.31
N SER A 69 14.01 3.73 5.90
CA SER A 69 13.47 3.29 4.63
C SER A 69 12.47 2.14 4.82
N PHE A 70 11.43 2.13 4.00
CA PHE A 70 10.45 1.04 4.04
C PHE A 70 9.75 0.83 2.69
N ILE A 71 9.11 -0.32 2.57
CA ILE A 71 8.36 -0.70 1.36
C ILE A 71 6.90 -0.98 1.74
N THR A 72 5.99 -0.64 0.84
CA THR A 72 4.58 -1.01 0.94
C THR A 72 4.26 -2.21 0.04
N ASP A 73 3.41 -3.12 0.49
CA ASP A 73 2.72 -4.16 -0.28
C ASP A 73 3.56 -4.81 -1.40
N PRO A 74 4.65 -5.52 -1.11
CA PRO A 74 5.61 -5.98 -2.11
C PRO A 74 5.08 -7.16 -2.93
N TRP A 75 4.44 -6.87 -4.07
CA TRP A 75 4.22 -7.84 -5.12
C TRP A 75 5.12 -7.50 -6.31
N ILE A 76 6.26 -8.19 -6.40
CA ILE A 76 7.32 -7.89 -7.36
C ILE A 76 7.52 -9.04 -8.34
N VAL A 77 7.42 -10.29 -7.87
CA VAL A 77 7.57 -11.50 -8.69
C VAL A 77 6.40 -12.45 -8.47
N GLY A 78 6.19 -13.33 -9.44
CA GLY A 78 5.12 -14.32 -9.41
C GLY A 78 3.75 -13.71 -9.74
N PHE A 79 2.74 -14.53 -9.56
CA PHE A 79 1.35 -14.17 -9.89
C PHE A 79 0.50 -13.96 -8.64
N ALA A 80 -0.68 -13.36 -8.86
CA ALA A 80 -1.73 -13.22 -7.87
C ALA A 80 -3.04 -13.86 -8.38
N PHE A 81 -3.99 -14.14 -7.46
CA PHE A 81 -5.33 -14.64 -7.75
C PHE A 81 -5.34 -15.88 -8.66
N ALA A 82 -4.65 -16.96 -8.21
CA ALA A 82 -4.57 -18.22 -8.93
C ALA A 82 -4.11 -18.03 -10.41
N SER A 83 -3.02 -17.28 -10.61
CA SER A 83 -2.45 -16.89 -11.89
C SER A 83 -3.30 -15.95 -12.78
N GLY A 84 -4.39 -15.39 -12.24
CA GLY A 84 -5.19 -14.43 -13.00
C GLY A 84 -4.48 -13.11 -13.26
N TRP A 85 -3.62 -12.68 -12.32
CA TRP A 85 -2.88 -11.43 -12.43
C TRP A 85 -1.38 -11.63 -12.40
N TRP A 86 -0.70 -10.84 -13.20
CA TRP A 86 0.75 -10.81 -13.32
C TRP A 86 1.27 -9.37 -13.23
N PRO A 87 2.48 -9.14 -12.69
CA PRO A 87 3.11 -7.83 -12.79
C PRO A 87 3.15 -7.36 -14.24
N LYS A 88 2.90 -6.08 -14.46
CA LYS A 88 2.85 -5.52 -15.82
C LYS A 88 4.20 -5.54 -16.51
N SER A 89 5.27 -5.36 -15.75
CA SER A 89 6.64 -5.33 -16.24
C SER A 89 7.53 -6.26 -15.42
N PRO A 90 8.59 -6.83 -16.01
CA PRO A 90 9.57 -7.58 -15.27
C PRO A 90 10.27 -6.72 -14.21
N PRO A 91 10.57 -7.27 -13.03
CA PRO A 91 11.28 -6.52 -12.00
C PRO A 91 12.74 -6.24 -12.39
N PRO A 92 13.43 -5.28 -11.77
CA PRO A 92 14.86 -5.08 -11.97
C PRO A 92 15.65 -6.29 -11.44
N LYS A 93 16.82 -6.55 -12.03
CA LYS A 93 17.69 -7.67 -11.60
C LYS A 93 18.07 -7.64 -10.12
N ASP A 94 18.14 -6.44 -9.54
CA ASP A 94 18.53 -6.22 -8.16
C ASP A 94 17.35 -6.06 -7.18
N TRP A 95 16.11 -6.35 -7.61
CA TRP A 95 14.90 -6.15 -6.82
C TRP A 95 14.96 -6.77 -5.41
N SER A 96 15.50 -7.98 -5.29
CA SER A 96 15.59 -8.64 -3.99
C SER A 96 16.55 -7.94 -3.02
N LYS A 97 17.62 -7.32 -3.55
CA LYS A 97 18.51 -6.48 -2.74
C LYS A 97 17.80 -5.22 -2.25
N ILE A 98 16.99 -4.59 -3.13
CA ILE A 98 16.21 -3.40 -2.78
C ILE A 98 15.25 -3.74 -1.64
N VAL A 99 14.44 -4.82 -1.80
CA VAL A 99 13.46 -5.22 -0.77
C VAL A 99 14.13 -5.61 0.56
N ASN A 100 15.32 -6.20 0.52
CA ASN A 100 16.04 -6.61 1.72
C ASN A 100 16.91 -5.50 2.35
N SER A 101 17.03 -4.33 1.73
CA SER A 101 17.80 -3.20 2.27
C SER A 101 16.99 -2.28 3.16
N VAL A 102 15.68 -2.42 3.23
CA VAL A 102 14.81 -1.54 4.01
C VAL A 102 14.74 -1.93 5.48
N ASP A 103 14.33 -0.99 6.32
CA ASP A 103 14.17 -1.19 7.76
C ASP A 103 12.94 -2.03 8.07
N PHE A 104 11.82 -1.79 7.38
CA PHE A 104 10.59 -2.56 7.56
C PHE A 104 9.74 -2.64 6.28
N ILE A 105 8.75 -3.52 6.30
CA ILE A 105 7.74 -3.67 5.25
C ILE A 105 6.36 -3.42 5.86
N TYR A 106 5.59 -2.51 5.25
CA TYR A 106 4.17 -2.34 5.55
C TYR A 106 3.32 -3.21 4.63
N ILE A 107 2.36 -3.95 5.20
CA ILE A 107 1.35 -4.73 4.46
C ILE A 107 -0.04 -4.21 4.80
N SER A 108 -0.76 -3.73 3.79
CA SER A 108 -2.10 -3.16 3.96
C SER A 108 -3.18 -4.20 4.25
N HIS A 109 -3.13 -5.34 3.58
CA HIS A 109 -4.07 -6.46 3.72
C HIS A 109 -3.52 -7.74 3.08
N ASN A 110 -4.27 -8.85 3.15
CA ASN A 110 -3.78 -10.17 2.80
C ASN A 110 -4.09 -10.64 1.37
N HIS A 111 -4.56 -9.77 0.48
CA HIS A 111 -4.72 -10.15 -0.92
C HIS A 111 -3.35 -10.46 -1.57
N PRO A 112 -3.30 -11.41 -2.53
CA PRO A 112 -2.02 -11.91 -3.07
C PRO A 112 -1.28 -10.90 -3.96
N ASP A 113 -1.87 -9.81 -4.35
CA ASP A 113 -1.25 -8.67 -5.05
C ASP A 113 -0.70 -7.60 -4.08
N HIS A 114 -0.84 -7.82 -2.77
CA HIS A 114 -0.29 -7.01 -1.68
C HIS A 114 0.61 -7.84 -0.76
N LEU A 115 0.13 -8.97 -0.28
CA LEU A 115 0.90 -9.96 0.48
C LEU A 115 1.22 -11.15 -0.43
N ASN A 116 2.24 -11.00 -1.26
CA ASN A 116 2.56 -11.99 -2.27
C ASN A 116 3.54 -13.05 -1.78
N LEU A 117 3.10 -14.32 -1.79
CA LEU A 117 3.90 -15.44 -1.29
C LEU A 117 5.13 -15.75 -2.15
N PHE A 118 5.12 -15.42 -3.46
CA PHE A 118 6.29 -15.60 -4.31
C PHE A 118 7.39 -14.60 -3.96
N THR A 119 7.02 -13.34 -3.76
CA THR A 119 7.94 -12.30 -3.33
C THR A 119 8.48 -12.57 -1.92
N LEU A 120 7.63 -13.01 -0.97
CA LEU A 120 8.02 -13.31 0.40
C LEU A 120 9.16 -14.33 0.51
N LYS A 121 9.25 -15.31 -0.40
CA LYS A 121 10.33 -16.32 -0.40
C LYS A 121 11.75 -15.75 -0.51
N TYR A 122 11.88 -14.51 -0.96
CA TYR A 122 13.15 -13.82 -1.17
C TYR A 122 13.44 -12.74 -0.12
N ILE A 123 12.51 -12.54 0.81
CA ILE A 123 12.67 -11.58 1.89
C ILE A 123 13.40 -12.25 3.07
N ARG A 124 14.35 -11.53 3.66
CA ARG A 124 15.12 -12.02 4.82
C ARG A 124 14.18 -12.34 6.00
N GLU A 125 14.48 -13.39 6.73
CA GLU A 125 13.63 -13.94 7.81
C GLU A 125 13.45 -12.96 9.00
N ASP A 126 14.45 -12.10 9.26
CA ASP A 126 14.46 -11.10 10.33
C ASP A 126 13.79 -9.78 9.94
N MET A 127 13.23 -9.67 8.73
CA MET A 127 12.52 -8.47 8.28
C MET A 127 11.42 -8.08 9.26
N GLU A 128 11.41 -6.80 9.62
CA GLU A 128 10.34 -6.22 10.43
C GLU A 128 9.10 -5.92 9.56
N TYR A 129 7.92 -6.30 10.04
CA TYR A 129 6.65 -6.03 9.38
C TYR A 129 5.78 -5.15 10.25
N ILE A 130 5.20 -4.10 9.66
CA ILE A 130 4.12 -3.31 10.26
C ILE A 130 2.83 -3.67 9.55
N VAL A 131 1.84 -4.15 10.31
CA VAL A 131 0.59 -4.65 9.76
C VAL A 131 -0.63 -4.11 10.53
N PRO A 132 -1.81 -3.98 9.90
CA PRO A 132 -3.04 -3.63 10.61
C PRO A 132 -3.42 -4.69 11.63
N ASP A 133 -3.89 -4.26 12.81
CA ASP A 133 -4.42 -5.18 13.84
C ASP A 133 -5.88 -5.52 13.57
N PHE A 134 -6.14 -6.26 12.47
CA PHE A 134 -7.47 -6.78 12.16
C PHE A 134 -7.89 -7.84 13.17
N GLU A 135 -9.18 -7.91 13.51
CA GLU A 135 -9.74 -8.96 14.38
C GLU A 135 -9.49 -10.38 13.83
N SER A 136 -9.54 -10.54 12.50
CA SER A 136 -9.24 -11.80 11.81
C SER A 136 -7.79 -12.23 11.94
N GLN A 137 -6.87 -11.29 12.23
CA GLN A 137 -5.42 -11.52 12.20
C GLN A 137 -4.93 -12.03 10.83
N SER A 138 -5.64 -11.74 9.74
CA SER A 138 -5.43 -12.33 8.41
C SER A 138 -4.00 -12.13 7.89
N VAL A 139 -3.46 -10.92 8.01
CA VAL A 139 -2.10 -10.59 7.56
C VAL A 139 -1.05 -11.25 8.46
N SER A 140 -1.12 -11.03 9.78
CA SER A 140 -0.11 -11.54 10.72
C SER A 140 -0.05 -13.06 10.74
N ARG A 141 -1.19 -13.76 10.68
CA ARG A 141 -1.22 -15.22 10.59
C ARG A 141 -0.56 -15.75 9.31
N MET A 142 -0.77 -15.07 8.17
CA MET A 142 -0.13 -15.47 6.92
C MET A 142 1.38 -15.26 6.97
N LEU A 143 1.86 -14.16 7.53
CA LEU A 143 3.28 -13.91 7.74
C LEU A 143 3.91 -14.97 8.67
N ILE A 144 3.30 -15.24 9.82
CA ILE A 144 3.79 -16.26 10.78
C ILE A 144 3.84 -17.64 10.12
N LYS A 145 2.81 -18.03 9.36
CA LYS A 145 2.78 -19.30 8.63
C LYS A 145 3.94 -19.44 7.63
N ASN A 146 4.46 -18.31 7.12
CA ASN A 146 5.59 -18.28 6.19
C ASN A 146 6.94 -17.98 6.87
N GLY A 147 7.02 -18.09 8.21
CA GLY A 147 8.28 -18.01 8.97
C GLY A 147 8.64 -16.63 9.50
N PHE A 148 7.86 -15.60 9.23
CA PHE A 148 8.13 -14.24 9.72
C PHE A 148 7.52 -14.02 11.09
N ASN A 149 8.35 -13.63 12.06
CA ASN A 149 7.94 -13.45 13.45
C ASN A 149 8.15 -12.03 13.98
N ASN A 150 8.91 -11.20 13.28
CA ASN A 150 9.12 -9.79 13.65
C ASN A 150 7.98 -8.93 13.11
N ILE A 151 6.82 -8.97 13.77
CA ILE A 151 5.57 -8.35 13.29
C ILE A 151 5.03 -7.41 14.36
N PHE A 152 4.96 -6.13 14.01
CA PHE A 152 4.24 -5.12 14.78
C PHE A 152 2.81 -4.96 14.25
N LYS A 153 1.81 -5.21 15.12
CA LYS A 153 0.40 -5.04 14.81
C LYS A 153 -0.06 -3.66 15.26
N ALA A 154 -0.26 -2.77 14.30
CA ALA A 154 -0.68 -1.41 14.56
C ALA A 154 -2.20 -1.31 14.72
N GLN A 155 -2.66 -0.82 15.85
CA GLN A 155 -4.06 -0.52 16.10
C GLN A 155 -4.52 0.66 15.23
N PHE A 156 -5.74 0.59 14.73
CA PHE A 156 -6.28 1.62 13.86
C PHE A 156 -6.39 2.98 14.56
N GLN A 157 -6.03 4.02 13.81
CA GLN A 157 -6.12 5.42 14.23
C GLN A 157 -5.20 5.81 15.40
N ASN A 158 -4.28 4.93 15.83
CA ASN A 158 -3.20 5.28 16.73
C ASN A 158 -2.00 5.75 15.90
N TYR A 159 -1.29 6.75 16.43
CA TYR A 159 -0.05 7.23 15.81
C TYR A 159 1.13 6.52 16.45
N TYR A 160 2.06 6.09 15.60
CA TYR A 160 3.26 5.37 16.01
C TYR A 160 4.49 6.06 15.44
N ARG A 161 5.41 6.43 16.32
CA ARG A 161 6.74 6.89 15.91
C ARG A 161 7.63 5.68 15.65
N TYR A 162 8.24 5.62 14.47
CA TYR A 162 9.17 4.53 14.18
C TYR A 162 10.52 4.79 14.84
N LYS A 163 10.84 4.01 15.87
CA LYS A 163 12.09 4.17 16.66
C LYS A 163 12.29 5.65 17.04
N ASN A 164 13.52 6.11 17.06
CA ASN A 164 13.87 7.52 17.35
C ASN A 164 13.95 8.39 16.09
N THR A 165 13.04 8.20 15.12
CA THR A 165 13.00 8.94 13.85
C THR A 165 11.86 9.96 13.83
N GLU A 166 11.87 10.88 12.85
CA GLU A 166 10.77 11.80 12.59
C GLU A 166 9.57 11.15 11.86
N LEU A 167 9.64 9.85 11.57
CA LEU A 167 8.55 9.12 10.92
C LEU A 167 7.44 8.81 11.91
N LEU A 168 6.26 9.43 11.69
CA LEU A 168 5.01 9.08 12.37
C LEU A 168 4.08 8.40 11.38
N LEU A 169 3.52 7.27 11.74
CA LEU A 169 2.57 6.53 10.91
C LEU A 169 1.30 6.16 11.68
N THR A 170 0.20 6.07 10.96
CA THR A 170 -1.08 5.54 11.45
C THR A 170 -1.81 4.79 10.35
N ILE A 171 -2.61 3.81 10.75
CA ILE A 171 -3.36 2.97 9.83
C ILE A 171 -4.85 3.24 10.00
N PHE A 172 -5.54 3.42 8.88
CA PHE A 172 -6.99 3.60 8.83
C PHE A 172 -7.66 2.32 8.30
N LYS A 173 -8.63 1.79 9.02
CA LYS A 173 -9.43 0.68 8.52
C LYS A 173 -10.37 1.15 7.41
N SER A 174 -10.61 0.32 6.41
CA SER A 174 -11.69 0.53 5.45
C SER A 174 -13.04 0.64 6.17
N GLY A 175 -13.91 1.54 5.71
CA GLY A 175 -15.24 1.73 6.26
C GLY A 175 -16.26 0.67 5.84
N ASP A 176 -15.84 -0.33 5.07
CA ASP A 176 -16.64 -1.50 4.70
C ASP A 176 -16.28 -2.73 5.55
N PHE A 177 -16.83 -3.90 5.19
CA PHE A 177 -16.65 -5.15 5.94
C PHE A 177 -15.31 -5.85 5.67
N ARG A 178 -14.53 -5.37 4.69
CA ARG A 178 -13.28 -6.00 4.28
C ARG A 178 -12.17 -5.68 5.27
N ASP A 179 -11.20 -6.58 5.35
CA ASP A 179 -9.95 -6.36 6.04
C ASP A 179 -8.97 -5.61 5.14
N ASP A 180 -9.37 -4.42 4.70
CA ASP A 180 -8.54 -3.49 3.94
C ASP A 180 -8.17 -2.29 4.80
N SER A 181 -7.00 -1.71 4.56
CA SER A 181 -6.53 -0.54 5.30
C SER A 181 -5.81 0.46 4.41
N GLY A 182 -5.79 1.71 4.85
CA GLY A 182 -4.96 2.78 4.30
C GLY A 182 -3.85 3.16 5.26
N LEU A 183 -2.72 3.57 4.70
CA LEU A 183 -1.57 4.06 5.44
C LEU A 183 -1.50 5.58 5.35
N TYR A 184 -1.40 6.24 6.50
CA TYR A 184 -0.99 7.64 6.58
C TYR A 184 0.32 7.74 7.33
N PHE A 185 1.24 8.55 6.84
CA PHE A 185 2.43 8.90 7.59
C PHE A 185 2.86 10.35 7.36
N THR A 186 3.62 10.87 8.29
CA THR A 186 4.31 12.16 8.18
C THR A 186 5.80 11.98 8.42
N TYR A 187 6.60 12.82 7.76
CA TYR A 187 8.03 12.95 8.00
C TYR A 187 8.39 14.45 7.91
N GLY A 188 8.57 15.09 9.06
CA GLY A 188 8.60 16.55 9.13
C GLY A 188 7.33 17.18 8.55
N ASN A 189 7.49 18.05 7.56
CA ASN A 189 6.37 18.72 6.88
C ASN A 189 5.83 17.95 5.65
N PHE A 190 6.32 16.76 5.39
CA PHE A 190 5.77 15.87 4.37
C PHE A 190 4.65 15.02 4.97
N SER A 191 3.57 14.84 4.22
CA SER A 191 2.48 13.91 4.60
C SER A 191 2.04 13.07 3.41
N PHE A 192 1.83 11.80 3.67
CA PHE A 192 1.42 10.81 2.68
C PHE A 192 0.16 10.10 3.15
N LEU A 193 -0.79 9.93 2.25
CA LEU A 193 -1.94 9.06 2.46
C LEU A 193 -2.09 8.09 1.29
N SER A 194 -2.05 6.80 1.59
CA SER A 194 -2.42 5.76 0.64
C SER A 194 -3.70 5.08 1.09
N THR A 195 -4.67 5.01 0.20
CA THR A 195 -5.88 4.22 0.45
C THR A 195 -5.77 2.80 -0.07
N VAL A 196 -4.85 2.53 -0.98
CA VAL A 196 -4.73 1.24 -1.67
C VAL A 196 -6.10 0.80 -2.19
N ASP A 197 -6.63 -0.32 -1.75
CA ASP A 197 -7.96 -0.85 -2.08
C ASP A 197 -9.06 -0.40 -1.10
N SER A 198 -8.66 0.26 -0.01
CA SER A 198 -9.57 0.82 0.99
C SER A 198 -10.24 2.10 0.47
N ASN A 199 -11.21 1.96 -0.41
CA ASN A 199 -11.90 3.09 -1.05
C ASN A 199 -12.82 3.87 -0.10
N ASN A 200 -13.17 3.30 1.05
CA ASN A 200 -14.11 3.88 2.01
C ASN A 200 -13.43 4.07 3.37
N LEU A 201 -12.50 5.02 3.45
CA LEU A 201 -11.93 5.40 4.74
C LEU A 201 -13.00 6.05 5.63
N ASN A 202 -12.88 5.86 6.95
CA ASN A 202 -13.76 6.55 7.90
C ASN A 202 -13.43 8.04 7.96
N PHE A 203 -14.15 8.84 7.18
CA PHE A 203 -13.87 10.24 6.90
C PHE A 203 -14.01 11.21 8.09
N GLN A 204 -14.54 10.80 9.22
CA GLN A 204 -14.58 11.68 10.40
C GLN A 204 -13.19 12.03 10.94
N LYS A 205 -12.18 11.19 10.60
CA LYS A 205 -10.78 11.38 10.99
C LYS A 205 -9.84 11.32 9.77
N PHE A 206 -10.36 11.68 8.60
CA PHE A 206 -9.57 11.66 7.37
C PHE A 206 -8.52 12.78 7.44
N PRO A 207 -7.24 12.51 7.15
CA PRO A 207 -6.22 13.53 7.06
C PRO A 207 -6.56 14.55 5.97
N THR A 208 -6.30 15.85 6.24
CA THR A 208 -6.47 16.96 5.29
C THR A 208 -5.15 17.66 5.03
N ASP A 209 -5.08 18.43 3.95
CA ASP A 209 -3.92 19.20 3.55
C ASP A 209 -2.66 18.35 3.35
N ILE A 210 -2.85 17.13 2.86
CA ILE A 210 -1.76 16.19 2.65
C ILE A 210 -0.90 16.56 1.45
N THR A 211 0.38 16.19 1.51
CA THR A 211 1.32 16.43 0.41
C THR A 211 1.03 15.48 -0.73
N LEU A 212 1.02 14.19 -0.49
CA LEU A 212 0.87 13.15 -1.51
C LEU A 212 -0.25 12.17 -1.15
N PHE A 213 -1.24 12.07 -2.03
CA PHE A 213 -2.29 11.06 -1.99
C PHE A 213 -2.03 9.97 -3.02
N ALA A 214 -2.05 8.72 -2.62
CA ALA A 214 -1.91 7.56 -3.51
C ALA A 214 -3.12 6.63 -3.39
N SER A 215 -3.59 6.09 -4.50
CA SER A 215 -4.80 5.26 -4.51
C SER A 215 -4.82 4.30 -5.69
N SER A 216 -5.45 3.17 -5.51
CA SER A 216 -5.92 2.32 -6.60
C SER A 216 -6.88 3.11 -7.50
N PHE A 217 -6.74 2.96 -8.81
CA PHE A 217 -7.43 3.81 -9.79
C PHE A 217 -8.00 3.07 -11.00
N ALA A 218 -7.43 1.90 -11.32
CA ALA A 218 -7.73 1.23 -12.58
C ALA A 218 -9.13 0.61 -12.62
N GLY A 219 -9.53 -0.07 -11.56
CA GLY A 219 -10.76 -0.85 -11.55
C GLY A 219 -10.68 -2.13 -12.37
N GLY A 220 -11.77 -2.87 -12.43
CA GLY A 220 -11.85 -4.09 -13.25
C GLY A 220 -11.13 -5.31 -12.68
N ALA A 221 -10.83 -5.28 -11.40
CA ALA A 221 -10.03 -6.28 -10.71
C ALA A 221 -10.63 -7.70 -10.73
N SER A 222 -11.93 -7.85 -10.66
CA SER A 222 -12.58 -9.17 -10.48
C SER A 222 -12.88 -9.93 -11.78
N GLY A 223 -12.57 -9.36 -12.95
CA GLY A 223 -13.05 -9.89 -14.22
C GLY A 223 -14.59 -9.86 -14.38
N TYR A 224 -15.34 -9.43 -13.36
CA TYR A 224 -16.78 -9.25 -13.45
C TYR A 224 -17.11 -8.02 -14.32
N PRO A 225 -18.06 -8.10 -15.25
CA PRO A 225 -18.95 -9.24 -15.54
C PRO A 225 -18.44 -10.18 -16.67
N LEU A 226 -17.21 -10.03 -17.12
CA LEU A 226 -16.70 -10.73 -18.31
C LEU A 226 -16.68 -12.25 -18.13
N CYS A 227 -16.37 -12.73 -16.92
CA CYS A 227 -16.35 -14.16 -16.57
C CYS A 227 -17.75 -14.82 -16.49
N PHE A 228 -18.85 -14.07 -16.69
CA PHE A 228 -20.21 -14.62 -16.65
C PHE A 228 -20.80 -14.77 -18.05
N GLU A 229 -20.99 -16.00 -18.50
CA GLU A 229 -21.59 -16.31 -19.81
C GLU A 229 -23.06 -15.88 -19.91
N THR A 230 -23.78 -15.87 -18.80
CA THR A 230 -25.20 -15.49 -18.73
C THR A 230 -25.46 -14.00 -18.93
N VAL A 231 -24.42 -13.17 -18.85
CA VAL A 231 -24.51 -11.72 -19.08
C VAL A 231 -24.18 -11.42 -20.52
N ASN A 232 -25.09 -10.78 -21.25
CA ASN A 232 -24.84 -10.41 -22.64
C ASN A 232 -23.80 -9.29 -22.79
N SER A 233 -23.20 -9.16 -23.98
CA SER A 233 -22.10 -8.22 -24.23
C SER A 233 -22.46 -6.76 -23.98
N THR A 234 -23.69 -6.34 -24.27
CA THR A 234 -24.18 -4.99 -24.03
C THR A 234 -24.25 -4.68 -22.53
N GLU A 235 -24.74 -5.60 -21.74
CA GLU A 235 -24.77 -5.47 -20.28
C GLU A 235 -23.37 -5.51 -19.67
N LYS A 236 -22.51 -6.42 -20.12
CA LYS A 236 -21.09 -6.45 -19.72
C LYS A 236 -20.45 -5.07 -19.90
N THR A 237 -20.59 -4.46 -21.07
CA THR A 237 -20.07 -3.12 -21.37
C THR A 237 -20.62 -2.05 -20.42
N LYS A 238 -21.94 -2.03 -20.19
CA LYS A 238 -22.56 -1.07 -19.26
C LYS A 238 -22.05 -1.19 -17.84
N VAL A 239 -21.85 -2.42 -17.34
CA VAL A 239 -21.33 -2.68 -16.00
C VAL A 239 -19.89 -2.20 -15.88
N LEU A 240 -19.03 -2.52 -16.84
CA LEU A 240 -17.63 -2.08 -16.86
C LEU A 240 -17.52 -0.56 -16.86
N ASP A 241 -18.29 0.12 -17.72
CA ASP A 241 -18.29 1.59 -17.80
C ASP A 241 -18.79 2.24 -16.49
N ARG A 242 -19.82 1.65 -15.86
CA ARG A 242 -20.31 2.11 -14.54
C ARG A 242 -19.27 1.97 -13.48
N ASN A 243 -18.61 0.80 -13.39
CA ASN A 243 -17.59 0.53 -12.37
C ASN A 243 -16.40 1.48 -12.52
N ARG A 244 -15.92 1.67 -13.75
CA ARG A 244 -14.84 2.62 -14.07
C ARG A 244 -15.16 4.06 -13.66
N LYS A 245 -16.39 4.52 -13.98
CA LYS A 245 -16.85 5.85 -13.57
C LYS A 245 -16.98 6.00 -12.05
N ALA A 246 -17.47 4.95 -11.36
CA ALA A 246 -17.58 4.95 -9.90
C ALA A 246 -16.22 5.10 -9.22
N ILE A 247 -15.22 4.31 -9.64
CA ILE A 247 -13.86 4.42 -9.10
C ILE A 247 -13.27 5.81 -9.36
N LYS A 248 -13.40 6.33 -10.59
CA LYS A 248 -12.94 7.68 -10.90
C LYS A 248 -13.58 8.74 -9.99
N ALA A 249 -14.89 8.62 -9.72
CA ALA A 249 -15.60 9.53 -8.84
C ALA A 249 -15.12 9.43 -7.38
N THR A 250 -14.90 8.21 -6.87
CA THR A 250 -14.38 7.96 -5.52
C THR A 250 -12.98 8.55 -5.34
N VAL A 251 -12.07 8.28 -6.28
CA VAL A 251 -10.71 8.84 -6.24
C VAL A 251 -10.74 10.37 -6.22
N ARG A 252 -11.53 11.00 -7.10
CA ARG A 252 -11.69 12.46 -7.10
C ARG A 252 -12.24 13.01 -5.78
N GLN A 253 -13.22 12.34 -5.21
CA GLN A 253 -13.78 12.73 -3.91
C GLN A 253 -12.74 12.64 -2.80
N ASN A 254 -11.91 11.59 -2.80
CA ASN A 254 -10.85 11.40 -1.82
C ASN A 254 -9.76 12.48 -1.97
N ILE A 255 -9.37 12.81 -3.20
CA ILE A 255 -8.44 13.91 -3.49
C ILE A 255 -8.99 15.24 -2.94
N GLN A 256 -10.25 15.55 -3.24
CA GLN A 256 -10.89 16.80 -2.76
C GLN A 256 -10.96 16.85 -1.22
N ARG A 257 -11.31 15.74 -0.58
CA ARG A 257 -11.42 15.66 0.88
C ARG A 257 -10.08 15.75 1.60
N SER A 258 -9.06 15.15 1.00
CA SER A 258 -7.70 15.17 1.56
C SER A 258 -6.98 16.50 1.33
N GLY A 259 -7.45 17.33 0.38
CA GLY A 259 -6.74 18.56 -0.01
C GLY A 259 -5.35 18.30 -0.56
N ALA A 260 -5.13 17.12 -1.16
CA ALA A 260 -3.81 16.67 -1.60
C ALA A 260 -3.19 17.59 -2.65
N LYS A 261 -1.91 17.94 -2.46
CA LYS A 261 -1.13 18.70 -3.45
C LYS A 261 -0.77 17.86 -4.67
N PHE A 262 -0.46 16.58 -4.44
CA PHE A 262 -0.09 15.62 -5.48
C PHE A 262 -0.95 14.37 -5.40
N PHE A 263 -1.29 13.81 -6.56
CA PHE A 263 -1.95 12.52 -6.67
C PHE A 263 -1.06 11.54 -7.43
N LEU A 264 -0.82 10.39 -6.83
CA LEU A 264 -0.09 9.26 -7.42
C LEU A 264 -1.07 8.11 -7.68
N PRO A 265 -1.50 7.90 -8.93
CA PRO A 265 -2.32 6.73 -9.29
C PRO A 265 -1.45 5.47 -9.27
N TYR A 266 -1.65 4.58 -8.30
CA TYR A 266 -0.90 3.33 -8.17
C TYR A 266 -1.84 2.17 -7.80
N ALA A 267 -1.34 0.94 -7.57
CA ALA A 267 -2.20 -0.23 -7.29
C ALA A 267 -3.27 -0.47 -8.38
N GLY A 268 -2.81 -0.66 -9.60
CA GLY A 268 -3.68 -0.90 -10.76
C GLY A 268 -2.91 -1.36 -12.00
N PHE A 269 -1.60 -1.56 -11.85
CA PHE A 269 -0.71 -1.98 -12.91
C PHE A 269 -0.46 -3.48 -12.85
N PHE A 270 -1.31 -4.23 -13.52
CA PHE A 270 -1.21 -5.68 -13.68
C PHE A 270 -1.77 -6.09 -15.04
N THR A 271 -1.49 -7.32 -15.46
CA THR A 271 -2.01 -7.90 -16.70
C THR A 271 -2.60 -9.28 -16.45
N GLU A 272 -3.62 -9.63 -17.20
CA GLU A 272 -4.24 -10.95 -17.25
C GLU A 272 -3.54 -11.79 -18.32
N SER A 273 -2.46 -12.50 -17.97
CA SER A 273 -1.63 -13.24 -18.95
C SER A 273 -1.98 -14.72 -19.07
N ALA A 274 -2.83 -15.27 -18.21
CA ALA A 274 -3.24 -16.67 -18.33
C ALA A 274 -4.15 -16.87 -19.55
N GLN A 275 -3.94 -17.95 -20.30
CA GLN A 275 -4.73 -18.25 -21.51
C GLN A 275 -6.24 -18.30 -21.24
N ARG A 276 -6.68 -18.79 -20.08
CA ARG A 276 -8.10 -18.79 -19.67
C ARG A 276 -8.71 -17.40 -19.55
N ASP A 277 -7.87 -16.38 -19.33
CA ASP A 277 -8.29 -15.01 -19.00
C ASP A 277 -8.15 -14.06 -20.20
N LEU A 278 -7.87 -14.58 -21.39
CA LEU A 278 -7.70 -13.77 -22.62
C LEU A 278 -8.94 -12.93 -22.96
N GLU A 279 -10.15 -13.45 -22.74
CA GLU A 279 -11.39 -12.67 -22.97
C GLU A 279 -11.44 -11.47 -21.99
N ILE A 280 -10.99 -11.67 -20.74
CA ILE A 280 -10.90 -10.58 -19.75
C ILE A 280 -9.87 -9.56 -20.22
N LEU A 281 -8.66 -9.99 -20.57
CA LEU A 281 -7.60 -9.12 -21.07
C LEU A 281 -8.06 -8.25 -22.25
N GLN A 282 -8.76 -8.84 -23.22
CA GLN A 282 -9.18 -8.16 -24.44
C GLN A 282 -10.35 -7.19 -24.24
N ASN A 283 -11.25 -7.48 -23.29
CA ASN A 283 -12.51 -6.76 -23.13
C ASN A 283 -12.58 -5.94 -21.82
N ASN A 284 -11.69 -6.16 -20.86
CA ASN A 284 -11.70 -5.42 -19.61
C ASN A 284 -11.28 -3.97 -19.83
N ARG A 285 -12.17 -3.03 -19.47
CA ARG A 285 -11.93 -1.60 -19.59
C ARG A 285 -11.52 -1.03 -18.25
N LYS A 286 -10.21 -0.90 -18.04
CA LYS A 286 -9.63 -0.27 -16.85
C LYS A 286 -9.51 1.25 -17.06
N ASN A 287 -9.50 2.02 -15.97
CA ASN A 287 -9.02 3.39 -16.04
C ASN A 287 -7.51 3.41 -16.30
N THR A 288 -7.08 4.42 -17.03
CA THR A 288 -5.65 4.74 -17.23
C THR A 288 -5.32 6.02 -16.48
N VAL A 289 -4.04 6.35 -16.36
CA VAL A 289 -3.55 7.56 -15.68
C VAL A 289 -4.15 8.82 -16.34
N GLU A 290 -4.26 8.83 -17.66
CA GLU A 290 -4.79 9.94 -18.45
C GLU A 290 -6.26 10.25 -18.13
N ASN A 291 -7.01 9.30 -17.58
CA ASN A 291 -8.37 9.55 -17.12
C ASN A 291 -8.45 10.48 -15.91
N PHE A 292 -7.32 10.82 -15.29
CA PHE A 292 -7.23 11.68 -14.10
C PHE A 292 -6.57 13.03 -14.36
N THR A 293 -6.35 13.43 -15.62
CA THR A 293 -5.77 14.73 -15.97
C THR A 293 -6.67 15.92 -15.63
N ASP A 294 -7.95 15.70 -15.42
CA ASP A 294 -8.96 16.70 -15.05
C ASP A 294 -9.23 16.77 -13.54
N LEU A 295 -8.17 16.68 -12.75
CA LEU A 295 -8.24 16.87 -11.30
C LEU A 295 -8.55 18.34 -10.93
N VAL A 296 -8.88 18.57 -9.66
CA VAL A 296 -9.02 19.95 -9.13
C VAL A 296 -7.73 20.73 -9.37
N ALA A 297 -7.87 22.00 -9.69
CA ALA A 297 -6.75 22.88 -10.08
C ALA A 297 -5.60 22.97 -9.06
N SER A 298 -5.86 22.62 -7.80
CA SER A 298 -4.87 22.62 -6.71
C SER A 298 -4.06 21.33 -6.59
N THR A 299 -4.42 20.28 -7.34
CA THR A 299 -3.78 18.96 -7.24
C THR A 299 -3.05 18.63 -8.54
N SER A 300 -1.76 18.31 -8.46
CA SER A 300 -0.95 17.86 -9.59
C SER A 300 -0.97 16.34 -9.68
N LEU A 301 -1.29 15.82 -10.88
CA LEU A 301 -1.18 14.40 -11.20
C LEU A 301 0.31 14.06 -11.41
N LEU A 302 0.79 13.05 -10.70
CA LEU A 302 2.10 12.47 -10.94
C LEU A 302 1.98 11.35 -11.97
N ASN A 303 2.87 11.31 -12.94
CA ASN A 303 3.01 10.16 -13.82
C ASN A 303 3.55 8.98 -13.01
N ILE A 304 3.30 7.77 -13.49
CA ILE A 304 3.82 6.58 -12.85
C ILE A 304 4.29 5.58 -13.91
N ASN A 305 5.60 5.40 -13.92
CA ASN A 305 6.25 4.30 -14.61
C ASN A 305 7.11 3.55 -13.59
N GLU A 306 7.41 2.31 -13.86
CA GLU A 306 8.28 1.54 -12.97
C GLU A 306 9.62 2.27 -12.80
N PHE A 307 10.04 2.38 -11.53
CA PHE A 307 11.25 3.09 -11.07
C PHE A 307 11.24 4.61 -11.24
N ASP A 308 10.07 5.21 -11.47
CA ASP A 308 9.92 6.64 -11.25
C ASP A 308 10.20 6.98 -9.79
N LYS A 309 11.05 7.98 -9.60
CA LYS A 309 11.52 8.44 -8.30
C LYS A 309 11.21 9.92 -8.12
N TYR A 310 10.48 10.21 -7.05
CA TYR A 310 10.06 11.56 -6.69
C TYR A 310 10.76 12.00 -5.43
N PHE A 311 11.35 13.21 -5.46
CA PHE A 311 12.12 13.78 -4.37
C PHE A 311 11.36 14.94 -3.74
N PHE A 312 11.07 14.85 -2.45
CA PHE A 312 10.36 15.87 -1.69
C PHE A 312 11.25 16.49 -0.62
N ASN A 313 11.09 17.81 -0.45
CA ASN A 313 11.61 18.56 0.68
C ASN A 313 10.41 19.19 1.41
N GLY A 314 10.03 18.62 2.54
CA GLY A 314 8.73 18.91 3.13
C GLY A 314 7.62 18.68 2.11
N SER A 315 6.67 19.59 2.00
CA SER A 315 5.53 19.47 1.10
C SER A 315 5.82 19.86 -0.37
N ASN A 316 7.08 20.06 -0.76
CA ASN A 316 7.46 20.48 -2.10
C ASN A 316 8.16 19.35 -2.86
N LEU A 317 7.63 19.00 -4.02
CA LEU A 317 8.31 18.15 -4.99
C LEU A 317 9.40 19.02 -5.68
N PHE A 318 10.66 18.63 -5.55
CA PHE A 318 11.76 19.45 -6.09
C PHE A 318 12.53 18.76 -7.23
N ASP A 319 12.41 17.43 -7.35
CA ASP A 319 13.06 16.68 -8.43
C ASP A 319 12.24 15.42 -8.77
N TYR A 320 12.40 14.95 -10.01
CA TYR A 320 11.82 13.73 -10.53
C TYR A 320 12.83 13.05 -11.44
N GLN A 321 12.99 11.76 -11.29
CA GLN A 321 13.89 10.95 -12.09
C GLN A 321 13.21 9.64 -12.49
N ASN A 322 13.39 9.24 -13.76
CA ASN A 322 13.10 7.87 -14.20
C ASN A 322 14.41 7.09 -14.23
N ILE A 323 14.57 6.13 -13.34
CA ILE A 323 15.79 5.33 -13.21
C ILE A 323 15.65 4.11 -14.11
N GLN A 324 16.40 4.10 -15.20
CA GLN A 324 16.50 2.92 -16.05
C GLN A 324 17.28 1.82 -15.33
N ARG A 325 16.70 0.63 -15.27
CA ARG A 325 17.31 -0.56 -14.65
C ARG A 325 17.23 -1.74 -15.61
N ASP A 326 18.25 -2.57 -15.55
CA ASP A 326 18.21 -3.87 -16.25
C ASP A 326 17.11 -4.72 -15.66
N SER A 327 16.19 -5.16 -16.51
CA SER A 327 15.12 -6.07 -16.12
C SER A 327 15.63 -7.50 -15.94
N LEU A 328 15.00 -8.23 -15.02
CA LEU A 328 15.21 -9.66 -14.87
C LEU A 328 14.60 -10.37 -16.09
N ASP A 329 15.32 -11.35 -16.63
CA ASP A 329 14.71 -12.30 -17.57
C ASP A 329 13.73 -13.19 -16.79
N VAL A 330 12.44 -12.97 -17.01
CA VAL A 330 11.38 -13.71 -16.33
C VAL A 330 10.85 -14.77 -17.30
N GLU A 331 10.77 -16.01 -16.83
CA GLU A 331 10.09 -17.07 -17.58
C GLU A 331 8.66 -16.65 -17.93
N SER A 332 8.16 -17.09 -19.07
CA SER A 332 6.78 -16.77 -19.45
C SER A 332 5.77 -17.32 -18.43
N PRO A 333 4.60 -16.68 -18.28
CA PRO A 333 3.54 -17.17 -17.41
C PRO A 333 3.19 -18.64 -17.63
N GLU A 334 3.22 -19.11 -18.87
CA GLU A 334 2.94 -20.50 -19.25
C GLU A 334 3.97 -21.45 -18.64
N VAL A 335 5.27 -21.14 -18.75
CA VAL A 335 6.37 -21.96 -18.20
C VAL A 335 6.30 -22.00 -16.67
N ILE A 336 6.06 -20.87 -16.03
CA ILE A 336 5.90 -20.80 -14.57
C ILE A 336 4.72 -21.67 -14.13
N MET A 337 3.59 -21.59 -14.82
CA MET A 337 2.38 -22.36 -14.50
C MET A 337 2.61 -23.86 -14.69
N GLU A 338 3.27 -24.26 -15.76
CA GLU A 338 3.59 -25.67 -16.00
C GLU A 338 4.46 -26.23 -14.87
N ASN A 339 5.49 -25.49 -14.44
CA ASN A 339 6.35 -25.87 -13.32
C ASN A 339 5.57 -25.96 -12.00
N VAL A 340 4.65 -25.05 -11.73
CA VAL A 340 3.78 -25.10 -10.53
C VAL A 340 2.88 -26.33 -10.56
N PHE A 341 2.25 -26.64 -11.70
CA PHE A 341 1.38 -27.81 -11.85
C PHE A 341 2.16 -29.11 -11.68
N GLN A 342 3.33 -29.22 -12.29
CA GLN A 342 4.16 -30.43 -12.15
C GLN A 342 4.59 -30.67 -10.70
N ASN A 343 5.01 -29.61 -10.00
CA ASN A 343 5.38 -29.72 -8.58
C ASN A 343 4.19 -30.07 -7.66
N CYS A 344 2.97 -29.65 -7.99
CA CYS A 344 1.77 -30.04 -7.24
C CYS A 344 1.39 -31.50 -7.44
N LEU A 345 1.57 -32.03 -8.68
CA LEU A 345 1.25 -33.44 -8.99
C LEU A 345 2.23 -34.44 -8.35
N PHE A 346 3.48 -34.03 -8.08
CA PHE A 346 4.50 -34.88 -7.46
C PHE A 346 4.58 -34.77 -5.93
N SER A 347 3.87 -33.83 -5.30
CA SER A 347 3.84 -33.70 -3.83
C SER A 347 2.81 -34.61 -3.14
N GLU A 348 1.99 -35.35 -3.90
CA GLU A 348 0.99 -36.32 -3.40
C GLU A 348 1.40 -37.77 -3.59
N SER A 349 2.66 -38.06 -3.96
CA SER A 349 3.17 -39.43 -4.14
C SER A 349 4.15 -39.86 -3.03
#